data_7f050b38fac1636a5a91ad71e442e5bc
#
_entry.id   7f050b38fac1636a5a91ad71e442e5bc
#
_cell.length_a   1.000
_cell.length_b   1.000
_cell.length_c   1.000
_cell.angle_alpha   90.00
_cell.angle_beta   90.00
_cell.angle_gamma   90.00
#
_symmetry.space_group_name_H-M   'P 1'
#
loop_
_entity.id
_entity.type
_entity.pdbx_description
1 polymer ?
#
loop_
_entity_poly.entity_id
_entity_poly.type
_entity_poly.pdbx_seq_one_letter_code
_entity_poly.pdbx_strand_id
1 'polypeptide(L)' 'MRITLLLEVADQIWGGVKVALEDANWLSQRGHQVTIVSRSGPPAWMNLHCAFQQ' A
#
# COMPACT_ATOMS: atom_id res chain seq x y z
N MET A 1 11.37 5.27 -9.89
CA MET A 1 10.09 5.06 -10.61
C MET A 1 8.92 5.46 -9.73
N ARG A 2 7.90 6.01 -10.30
CA ARG A 2 6.67 6.31 -9.59
C ARG A 2 5.66 5.20 -9.81
N ILE A 3 5.11 4.68 -8.73
CA ILE A 3 4.18 3.57 -8.79
C ILE A 3 2.95 3.95 -7.97
N THR A 4 1.78 3.84 -8.57
CA THR A 4 0.51 4.06 -7.89
C THR A 4 -0.29 2.78 -7.88
N LEU A 5 -0.67 2.33 -6.69
CA LEU A 5 -1.48 1.15 -6.51
C LEU A 5 -2.89 1.56 -6.13
N LEU A 6 -3.87 1.05 -6.86
CA LEU A 6 -5.29 1.30 -6.59
C LEU A 6 -5.87 0.09 -5.92
N LEU A 7 -6.36 0.27 -4.69
CA LEU A 7 -6.97 -0.79 -3.92
C LEU A 7 -8.39 -0.43 -3.56
N GLU A 8 -9.29 -1.40 -3.62
CA GLU A 8 -10.65 -1.20 -3.17
C GLU A 8 -10.69 -0.97 -1.68
N VAL A 9 -9.98 -1.80 -0.92
CA VAL A 9 -9.85 -1.67 0.53
C VAL A 9 -8.40 -1.91 0.92
N ALA A 10 -7.97 -1.29 2.01
CA ALA A 10 -6.62 -1.48 2.55
C ALA A 10 -6.64 -1.79 4.03
N ASP A 11 -7.80 -1.71 4.68
CA ASP A 11 -7.92 -1.92 6.12
C ASP A 11 -8.28 -3.36 6.48
N GLN A 12 -8.41 -4.24 5.48
CA GLN A 12 -8.74 -5.65 5.70
C GLN A 12 -7.53 -6.52 5.37
N ILE A 13 -7.35 -7.59 6.16
CA ILE A 13 -6.24 -8.53 5.93
C ILE A 13 -6.71 -9.61 4.97
N TRP A 14 -6.93 -9.23 3.72
CA TRP A 14 -7.21 -10.19 2.65
C TRP A 14 -5.91 -10.54 1.95
N GLY A 15 -5.79 -11.78 1.46
CA GLY A 15 -4.53 -12.24 0.86
C GLY A 15 -3.99 -11.31 -0.22
N GLY A 16 -4.84 -10.89 -1.15
CA GLY A 16 -4.42 -9.98 -2.21
C GLY A 16 -4.01 -8.60 -1.71
N VAL A 17 -4.74 -8.09 -0.72
CA VAL A 17 -4.41 -6.79 -0.13
C VAL A 17 -3.09 -6.86 0.62
N LYS A 18 -2.87 -7.91 1.39
CA LYS A 18 -1.63 -8.06 2.13
C LYS A 18 -0.43 -8.12 1.19
N VAL A 19 -0.52 -8.91 0.13
CA VAL A 19 0.56 -9.02 -0.85
C VAL A 19 0.84 -7.68 -1.51
N ALA A 20 -0.20 -6.95 -1.91
CA ALA A 20 -0.03 -5.66 -2.56
C ALA A 20 0.66 -4.66 -1.64
N LEU A 21 0.26 -4.62 -0.37
CA LEU A 21 0.85 -3.69 0.59
C LEU A 21 2.28 -4.05 0.94
N GLU A 22 2.59 -5.34 1.05
CA GLU A 22 3.96 -5.79 1.29
C GLU A 22 4.85 -5.43 0.10
N ASP A 23 4.36 -5.62 -1.12
CA ASP A 23 5.10 -5.24 -2.32
C ASP A 23 5.34 -3.73 -2.37
N ALA A 24 4.34 -2.94 -1.98
CA ALA A 24 4.47 -1.49 -1.95
C ALA A 24 5.58 -1.07 -0.98
N ASN A 25 5.61 -1.66 0.21
CA ASN A 25 6.65 -1.36 1.18
C ASN A 25 8.03 -1.76 0.65
N TRP A 26 8.13 -2.91 0.03
CA TRP A 26 9.38 -3.41 -0.52
C TRP A 26 9.90 -2.48 -1.61
N LEU A 27 9.03 -2.05 -2.52
CA LEU A 27 9.41 -1.14 -3.59
C LEU A 27 9.82 0.22 -3.04
N SER A 28 9.09 0.72 -2.04
CA SER A 28 9.42 1.99 -1.43
C SER A 28 10.79 1.96 -0.77
N GLN A 29 11.13 0.86 -0.12
CA GLN A 29 12.43 0.71 0.52
C GLN A 29 13.56 0.61 -0.50
N ARG A 30 13.27 0.30 -1.73
CA ARG A 30 14.25 0.25 -2.82
C ARG A 30 14.39 1.56 -3.56
N GLY A 31 13.76 2.62 -3.09
CA GLY A 31 13.92 3.95 -3.66
C GLY A 31 12.88 4.35 -4.67
N HIS A 32 11.85 3.55 -4.90
CA HIS A 32 10.73 3.93 -5.76
C HIS A 32 9.75 4.81 -4.99
N GLN A 33 9.10 5.73 -5.70
CA GLN A 33 8.02 6.51 -5.11
C GLN A 33 6.72 5.75 -5.29
N VAL A 34 6.22 5.20 -4.20
CA VAL A 34 5.02 4.39 -4.21
C VAL A 34 3.90 5.13 -3.49
N THR A 35 2.73 5.18 -4.10
CA THR A 35 1.52 5.75 -3.50
C THR A 35 0.41 4.72 -3.58
N ILE A 36 -0.25 4.50 -2.47
CA ILE A 36 -1.42 3.63 -2.41
C ILE A 36 -2.65 4.52 -2.34
N VAL A 37 -3.60 4.28 -3.24
CA VAL A 37 -4.90 4.95 -3.24
C VAL A 37 -5.95 3.92 -2.95
N SER A 38 -6.77 4.15 -1.94
CA SER A 38 -7.78 3.20 -1.51
C SER A 38 -9.06 3.92 -1.15
N ARG A 39 -10.19 3.22 -1.22
CA ARG A 39 -11.46 3.77 -0.75
C ARG A 39 -11.61 3.71 0.75
N SER A 40 -10.84 2.86 1.41
CA SER A 40 -10.84 2.76 2.87
C SER A 40 -9.61 3.44 3.44
N GLY A 41 -9.55 3.58 4.76
CA GLY A 41 -8.41 4.17 5.44
C GLY A 41 -7.16 3.28 5.38
N PRO A 42 -6.05 3.77 5.93
CA PRO A 42 -4.82 3.00 5.93
C PRO A 42 -4.93 1.76 6.81
N PRO A 43 -4.13 0.72 6.51
CA PRO A 43 -4.15 -0.49 7.33
C PRO A 43 -3.57 -0.23 8.71
N ALA A 44 -4.31 -0.65 9.74
CA ALA A 44 -3.84 -0.54 11.11
C ALA A 44 -2.95 -1.73 11.50
N TRP A 45 -2.94 -2.76 10.67
CA TRP A 45 -2.28 -4.04 10.98
C TRP A 45 -0.85 -4.13 10.44
N MET A 46 -0.38 -3.11 9.75
CA MET A 46 1.01 -3.07 9.29
C MET A 46 1.48 -1.63 9.18
N ASN A 47 2.79 -1.46 9.19
CA ASN A 47 3.41 -0.17 8.97
C ASN A 47 3.66 0.04 7.49
N LEU A 48 3.13 1.12 6.94
CA LEU A 48 3.39 1.50 5.55
C LEU A 48 4.60 2.41 5.48
N HIS A 49 5.49 2.11 4.54
CA HIS A 49 6.68 2.92 4.28
C HIS A 49 6.52 3.74 3.00
N CYS A 50 5.31 3.81 2.48
CA CYS A 50 5.01 4.55 1.26
C CYS A 50 3.87 5.54 1.53
N ALA A 51 3.60 6.41 0.55
CA ALA A 51 2.50 7.36 0.66
C ALA A 51 1.15 6.63 0.57
N PHE A 52 0.17 7.15 1.28
CA PHE A 52 -1.19 6.61 1.28
C PHE A 52 -2.17 7.75 1.06
N GLN A 53 -3.15 7.52 0.19
CA GLN A 53 -4.20 8.49 -0.09
C GLN A 53 -5.54 7.77 -0.09
N GLN A 54 -6.48 8.32 0.66
CA GLN A 54 -7.84 7.80 0.73
C GLN A 54 -8.75 8.51 -0.25
#